data_8d17a3729190ef2a0972f88d5356b09b
#
_entry.id   8d17a3729190ef2a0972f88d5356b09b
#
_cell.length_a   1.000
_cell.length_b   1.000
_cell.length_c   1.000
_cell.angle_alpha   90.00
_cell.angle_beta   90.00
_cell.angle_gamma   90.00
#
_symmetry.space_group_name_H-M   'P 1'
#
loop_
_entity.id
_entity.type
_entity.pdbx_description
1 polymer ?
#
loop_
_entity_poly.entity_id
_entity_poly.type
_entity_poly.pdbx_seq_one_letter_code
_entity_poly.pdbx_strand_id
1 'polypeptide(L)'
;MQRIIFSVAAATLLGGCVIGASEVVPAGKDSYMVAGKAVGGINSGESLIAATKVANQYCSKQGKFMIIRHTETGGNAGFGGEHSDLIFSCVTADDPEYQRPNLRKEPTTVVEDQRK
;
A
#
# COMPACT_ATOMS: atom_id res chain seq x y z
N MET A 1 -54.22 19.15 -2.76
CA MET A 1 -53.58 18.50 -3.88
C MET A 1 -52.12 18.30 -3.56
N GLN A 2 -51.80 17.10 -3.27
CA GLN A 2 -50.47 16.74 -2.91
C GLN A 2 -49.71 16.44 -4.21
N ARG A 3 -48.78 17.28 -4.54
CA ARG A 3 -47.86 16.96 -5.64
C ARG A 3 -46.70 16.25 -5.08
N ILE A 4 -46.67 14.98 -5.29
CA ILE A 4 -45.53 14.18 -4.96
C ILE A 4 -44.51 14.36 -6.04
N ILE A 5 -43.51 15.13 -5.76
CA ILE A 5 -42.36 15.26 -6.65
C ILE A 5 -41.47 14.06 -6.31
N PHE A 6 -41.55 13.08 -7.16
CA PHE A 6 -40.56 12.00 -7.13
C PHE A 6 -39.26 12.57 -7.68
N SER A 7 -38.44 13.03 -6.77
CA SER A 7 -37.05 13.22 -7.11
C SER A 7 -36.46 11.84 -7.32
N VAL A 8 -36.39 11.47 -8.56
CA VAL A 8 -35.56 10.33 -8.94
C VAL A 8 -34.14 10.75 -8.68
N ALA A 9 -33.66 10.38 -7.52
CA ALA A 9 -32.24 10.45 -7.28
C ALA A 9 -31.61 9.47 -8.27
N ALA A 10 -31.05 10.03 -9.31
CA ALA A 10 -30.21 9.26 -10.20
C ALA A 10 -29.02 8.81 -9.35
N ALA A 11 -29.10 7.59 -8.90
CA ALA A 11 -27.93 6.95 -8.31
C ALA A 11 -26.93 6.81 -9.45
N THR A 12 -26.05 7.77 -9.52
CA THR A 12 -24.90 7.65 -10.38
C THR A 12 -24.07 6.51 -9.80
N LEU A 13 -24.20 5.37 -10.43
CA LEU A 13 -23.32 4.26 -10.18
C LEU A 13 -21.95 4.70 -10.67
N LEU A 14 -21.19 5.27 -9.76
CA LEU A 14 -19.80 5.58 -10.01
C LEU A 14 -19.05 4.25 -9.98
N GLY A 15 -19.17 3.51 -11.06
CA GLY A 15 -18.30 2.39 -11.29
C GLY A 15 -16.94 2.95 -11.61
N GLY A 16 -16.09 3.09 -10.61
CA GLY A 16 -14.79 3.67 -10.79
C GLY A 16 -13.69 2.78 -10.25
N CYS A 17 -12.51 3.35 -10.23
CA CYS A 17 -11.34 2.71 -9.64
C CYS A 17 -11.58 2.51 -8.15
N VAL A 18 -11.22 1.34 -7.66
CA VAL A 18 -11.23 1.07 -6.23
C VAL A 18 -9.78 0.93 -5.81
N ILE A 19 -9.33 1.89 -5.03
CA ILE A 19 -7.98 1.89 -4.49
C ILE A 19 -8.09 2.03 -2.99
N GLY A 20 -7.50 1.11 -2.27
CA GLY A 20 -7.58 1.14 -0.83
C GLY A 20 -6.65 0.13 -0.21
N ALA A 21 -6.68 0.08 1.11
CA ALA A 21 -5.87 -0.85 1.86
C ALA A 21 -6.67 -1.43 3.01
N SER A 22 -6.26 -2.62 3.44
CA SER A 22 -6.84 -3.28 4.59
C SER A 22 -6.43 -2.56 5.87
N GLU A 23 -6.99 -3.00 6.98
CA GLU A 23 -6.45 -2.59 8.26
C GLU A 23 -5.10 -3.27 8.51
N VAL A 24 -4.35 -2.70 9.43
CA VAL A 24 -3.04 -3.23 9.80
C VAL A 24 -3.24 -4.35 10.81
N VAL A 25 -2.57 -5.47 10.57
CA VAL A 25 -2.59 -6.60 11.50
C VAL A 25 -1.17 -6.97 11.90
N PRO A 26 -0.96 -7.48 13.11
CA PRO A 26 0.36 -7.96 13.50
C PRO A 26 0.78 -9.14 12.62
N ALA A 27 2.05 -9.16 12.23
CA ALA A 27 2.58 -10.20 11.35
C ALA A 27 3.89 -10.75 11.91
N GLY A 28 3.94 -10.93 13.20
CA GLY A 28 5.11 -11.40 13.89
C GLY A 28 5.54 -10.44 14.97
N LYS A 29 6.70 -10.71 15.55
CA LYS A 29 7.23 -9.83 16.57
C LYS A 29 7.75 -8.56 15.91
N ASP A 30 7.27 -7.42 16.36
CA ASP A 30 7.69 -6.11 15.87
C ASP A 30 7.40 -5.87 14.39
N SER A 31 6.53 -6.66 13.80
CA SER A 31 6.16 -6.51 12.40
C SER A 31 4.66 -6.48 12.22
N TYR A 32 4.23 -5.80 11.19
CA TYR A 32 2.83 -5.63 10.84
C TYR A 32 2.64 -5.87 9.35
N MET A 33 1.43 -6.22 8.98
CA MET A 33 1.08 -6.43 7.59
C MET A 33 -0.15 -5.61 7.22
N VAL A 34 -0.11 -5.08 6.00
CA VAL A 34 -1.25 -4.40 5.41
C VAL A 34 -1.32 -4.81 3.94
N ALA A 35 -2.52 -5.00 3.44
CA ALA A 35 -2.74 -5.33 2.04
C ALA A 35 -3.35 -4.15 1.33
N GLY A 36 -2.79 -3.80 0.18
CA GLY A 36 -3.35 -2.79 -0.70
C GLY A 36 -4.01 -3.43 -1.90
N LYS A 37 -4.98 -2.73 -2.46
CA LYS A 37 -5.72 -3.20 -3.62
C LYS A 37 -6.02 -2.04 -4.55
N ALA A 38 -5.90 -2.27 -5.84
CA ALA A 38 -6.25 -1.30 -6.86
C ALA A 38 -6.95 -2.01 -8.00
N VAL A 39 -8.18 -1.61 -8.26
CA VAL A 39 -9.00 -2.17 -9.34
C VAL A 39 -9.39 -1.04 -10.27
N GLY A 40 -9.15 -1.23 -11.56
CA GLY A 40 -9.47 -0.22 -12.55
C GLY A 40 -8.47 0.93 -12.59
N GLY A 41 -7.33 0.78 -11.93
CA GLY A 41 -6.29 1.79 -11.94
C GLY A 41 -5.57 1.86 -13.28
N ILE A 42 -4.94 2.98 -13.53
CA ILE A 42 -4.24 3.22 -14.77
C ILE A 42 -2.78 2.81 -14.66
N ASN A 43 -2.19 3.03 -13.50
CA ASN A 43 -0.79 2.77 -13.27
C ASN A 43 -0.60 1.56 -12.36
N SER A 44 0.44 0.79 -12.63
CA SER A 44 0.84 -0.25 -11.70
C SER A 44 1.47 0.37 -10.45
N GLY A 45 1.39 -0.31 -9.33
CA GLY A 45 1.96 0.17 -8.08
C GLY A 45 0.99 0.92 -7.19
N GLU A 46 -0.22 1.18 -7.65
CA GLU A 46 -1.20 1.91 -6.84
C GLU A 46 -1.60 1.14 -5.58
N SER A 47 -1.66 -0.19 -5.68
CA SER A 47 -1.96 -1.01 -4.52
C SER A 47 -0.87 -0.91 -3.45
N LEU A 48 0.39 -0.86 -3.86
CA LEU A 48 1.50 -0.71 -2.93
C LEU A 48 1.50 0.68 -2.30
N ILE A 49 1.18 1.70 -3.09
CA ILE A 49 1.09 3.06 -2.57
C ILE A 49 0.00 3.14 -1.50
N ALA A 50 -1.15 2.54 -1.76
CA ALA A 50 -2.24 2.53 -0.79
C ALA A 50 -1.83 1.84 0.51
N ALA A 51 -1.18 0.69 0.41
CA ALA A 51 -0.69 -0.04 1.58
C ALA A 51 0.35 0.77 2.34
N THR A 52 1.27 1.42 1.62
CA THR A 52 2.33 2.21 2.23
C THR A 52 1.77 3.41 2.99
N LYS A 53 0.77 4.06 2.45
CA LYS A 53 0.13 5.19 3.14
C LYS A 53 -0.47 4.76 4.48
N VAL A 54 -1.17 3.64 4.49
CA VAL A 54 -1.77 3.12 5.72
C VAL A 54 -0.68 2.74 6.72
N ALA A 55 0.38 2.11 6.26
CA ALA A 55 1.50 1.74 7.12
C ALA A 55 2.16 2.96 7.75
N ASN A 56 2.40 4.00 6.95
CA ASN A 56 2.97 5.25 7.46
C ASN A 56 2.07 5.89 8.51
N GLN A 57 0.78 5.93 8.27
CA GLN A 57 -0.17 6.49 9.21
C GLN A 57 -0.19 5.69 10.51
N TYR A 58 -0.13 4.38 10.40
CA TYR A 58 -0.13 3.51 11.57
C TYR A 58 1.07 3.79 12.47
N CYS A 59 2.26 3.88 11.90
CA CYS A 59 3.47 4.18 12.67
C CYS A 59 3.46 5.62 13.19
N SER A 60 3.01 6.55 12.38
CA SER A 60 2.96 7.97 12.73
C SER A 60 2.06 8.22 13.96
N LYS A 61 0.96 7.50 14.06
CA LYS A 61 0.07 7.62 15.22
C LYS A 61 0.74 7.21 16.53
N GLN A 62 1.79 6.42 16.43
CA GLN A 62 2.56 5.99 17.59
C GLN A 62 3.80 6.86 17.81
N GLY A 63 3.97 7.91 17.02
CA GLY A 63 5.17 8.74 17.09
C GLY A 63 6.39 8.04 16.54
N LYS A 64 6.19 7.09 15.64
CA LYS A 64 7.28 6.28 15.08
C LYS A 64 7.32 6.42 13.57
N PHE A 65 8.34 5.83 12.99
CA PHE A 65 8.57 5.83 11.56
C PHE A 65 8.44 4.42 11.00
N MET A 66 7.95 4.33 9.79
CA MET A 66 7.75 3.05 9.14
C MET A 66 8.98 2.66 8.34
N ILE A 67 9.37 1.40 8.47
CA ILE A 67 10.36 0.81 7.58
C ILE A 67 9.75 -0.42 6.92
N ILE A 68 10.03 -0.58 5.65
CA ILE A 68 9.50 -1.69 4.87
C ILE A 68 10.41 -2.90 5.10
N ARG A 69 9.79 -4.02 5.45
CA ARG A 69 10.50 -5.29 5.62
C ARG A 69 10.41 -6.14 4.37
N HIS A 70 9.22 -6.18 3.77
CA HIS A 70 8.99 -7.02 2.60
C HIS A 70 7.75 -6.53 1.87
N THR A 71 7.75 -6.65 0.56
CA THR A 71 6.59 -6.36 -0.26
C THR A 71 6.40 -7.43 -1.30
N GLU A 72 5.15 -7.74 -1.60
CA GLU A 72 4.79 -8.59 -2.71
C GLU A 72 3.65 -7.94 -3.46
N THR A 73 3.73 -7.95 -4.76
CA THR A 73 2.69 -7.38 -5.62
C THR A 73 2.31 -8.40 -6.66
N GLY A 74 1.02 -8.54 -6.90
CA GLY A 74 0.51 -9.43 -7.92
C GLY A 74 -0.72 -8.85 -8.57
N GLY A 75 -1.20 -9.54 -9.60
CA GLY A 75 -2.38 -9.11 -10.32
C GLY A 75 -2.09 -8.03 -11.33
N ASN A 76 -3.15 -7.45 -11.85
CA ASN A 76 -3.08 -6.45 -12.89
C ASN A 76 -4.12 -5.37 -12.60
N ALA A 77 -3.70 -4.13 -12.53
CA ALA A 77 -4.57 -3.02 -12.19
C ALA A 77 -5.74 -2.86 -13.17
N GLY A 78 -5.54 -3.24 -14.43
CA GLY A 78 -6.57 -3.15 -15.44
C GLY A 78 -7.49 -4.37 -15.53
N PHE A 79 -7.08 -5.49 -14.97
CA PHE A 79 -7.81 -6.75 -15.06
C PHE A 79 -7.84 -7.44 -13.71
N GLY A 80 -9.02 -7.56 -13.11
CA GLY A 80 -9.18 -8.28 -11.86
C GLY A 80 -8.55 -7.60 -10.66
N GLY A 81 -7.76 -6.57 -10.90
CA GLY A 81 -7.16 -5.78 -9.84
C GLY A 81 -5.74 -6.19 -9.49
N GLU A 82 -4.98 -5.19 -9.07
CA GLU A 82 -3.65 -5.35 -8.52
C GLU A 82 -3.75 -5.43 -7.01
N HIS A 83 -2.92 -6.23 -6.40
CA HIS A 83 -2.84 -6.29 -4.95
C HIS A 83 -1.37 -6.26 -4.53
N SER A 84 -1.13 -5.73 -3.36
CA SER A 84 0.19 -5.69 -2.76
C SER A 84 0.09 -6.00 -1.29
N ASP A 85 0.98 -6.85 -0.82
CA ASP A 85 1.12 -7.13 0.60
C ASP A 85 2.39 -6.43 1.08
N LEU A 86 2.26 -5.69 2.16
CA LEU A 86 3.36 -4.95 2.74
C LEU A 86 3.58 -5.38 4.17
N ILE A 87 4.79 -5.83 4.45
CA ILE A 87 5.21 -6.14 5.81
C ILE A 87 6.16 -5.03 6.25
N PHE A 88 5.88 -4.42 7.38
CA PHE A 88 6.62 -3.28 7.85
C PHE A 88 6.79 -3.31 9.37
N SER A 89 7.66 -2.46 9.85
CA SER A 89 7.86 -2.24 11.27
C SER A 89 7.81 -0.75 11.57
N CYS A 90 7.45 -0.42 12.81
CA CYS A 90 7.49 0.96 13.28
C CYS A 90 8.70 1.10 14.21
N VAL A 91 9.55 2.07 13.93
CA VAL A 91 10.78 2.27 14.66
C VAL A 91 10.92 3.72 15.09
N THR A 92 11.78 3.97 16.05
CA THR A 92 12.09 5.32 16.49
C THR A 92 13.10 5.96 15.55
N ALA A 93 13.19 7.28 15.60
CA ALA A 93 14.07 8.02 14.69
C ALA A 93 15.55 7.67 14.90
N ASP A 94 15.92 7.28 16.09
CA ASP A 94 17.29 6.93 16.42
C ASP A 94 17.61 5.46 16.19
N ASP A 95 16.65 4.69 15.69
CA ASP A 95 16.87 3.29 15.38
C ASP A 95 17.88 3.18 14.24
N PRO A 96 18.91 2.34 14.38
CA PRO A 96 19.90 2.19 13.32
C PRO A 96 19.33 1.76 11.99
N GLU A 97 18.28 0.97 11.99
CA GLU A 97 17.65 0.53 10.75
C GLU A 97 16.98 1.67 10.02
N TYR A 98 16.39 2.61 10.76
CA TYR A 98 15.76 3.77 10.15
C TYR A 98 16.79 4.71 9.52
N GLN A 99 17.94 4.83 10.15
CA GLN A 99 18.99 5.72 9.67
C GLN A 99 19.80 5.13 8.52
N ARG A 100 19.64 3.85 8.28
CA ARG A 100 20.37 3.20 7.20
C ARG A 100 19.79 3.64 5.85
N PRO A 101 20.64 4.07 4.92
CA PRO A 101 20.14 4.39 3.58
C PRO A 101 19.46 3.21 2.94
N ASN A 102 18.36 3.48 2.28
CA ASN A 102 17.59 2.44 1.62
C ASN A 102 18.02 2.29 0.16
N LEU A 103 19.22 1.81 -0.06
CA LEU A 103 19.79 1.67 -1.38
C LEU A 103 19.56 0.25 -1.90
N ARG A 104 18.33 -0.02 -2.22
CA ARG A 104 17.89 -1.38 -2.53
C ARG A 104 18.32 -1.89 -3.88
N LYS A 105 18.75 -1.03 -4.73
CA LYS A 105 19.14 -1.41 -6.08
C LYS A 105 20.47 -2.12 -6.15
N GLU A 106 21.22 -2.08 -5.09
CA GLU A 106 22.53 -2.71 -5.04
C GLU A 106 22.52 -4.18 -5.40
N PRO A 107 21.56 -4.96 -4.94
CA PRO A 107 21.54 -6.38 -5.30
C PRO A 107 21.55 -6.61 -6.79
N THR A 108 20.82 -5.80 -7.51
CA THR A 108 20.82 -5.91 -8.97
C THR A 108 22.18 -5.56 -9.55
N THR A 109 22.78 -4.52 -9.05
CA THR A 109 24.10 -4.11 -9.51
C THR A 109 25.14 -5.18 -9.25
N VAL A 110 25.06 -5.81 -8.08
CA VAL A 110 25.97 -6.89 -7.72
C VAL A 110 25.85 -8.04 -8.69
N VAL A 111 24.66 -8.38 -9.10
CA VAL A 111 24.44 -9.42 -10.08
C VAL A 111 25.12 -9.07 -11.40
N GLU A 112 25.01 -7.81 -11.79
CA GLU A 112 25.68 -7.35 -12.98
C GLU A 112 27.18 -7.57 -12.90
N ASP A 113 27.76 -7.23 -11.77
CA ASP A 113 29.18 -7.35 -11.58
C ASP A 113 29.66 -8.78 -11.65
N GLN A 114 28.82 -9.69 -11.31
CA GLN A 114 29.19 -11.11 -11.28
C GLN A 114 29.19 -11.77 -12.63
N ARG A 115 28.76 -11.05 -13.64
CA ARG A 115 28.73 -11.61 -14.98
C ARG A 115 30.08 -11.70 -15.64
N LYS A 116 31.05 -11.19 -15.05
CA LYS A 116 32.38 -11.23 -15.62
C LYS A 116 32.85 -12.60 -15.94
#